data_630c21be79db8289ff6a61f41d38261d
#
_entry.id   630c21be79db8289ff6a61f41d38261d
#
_cell.length_a   1.000
_cell.length_b   1.000
_cell.length_c   1.000
_cell.angle_alpha   90.00
_cell.angle_beta   90.00
_cell.angle_gamma   90.00
#
_symmetry.space_group_name_H-M   'P 1'
#
loop_
_entity.id
_entity.type
_entity.pdbx_description
1 polymer ?
#
loop_
_entity_poly.entity_id
_entity_poly.type
_entity_poly.pdbx_seq_one_letter_code
_entity_poly.pdbx_strand_id
1 'polypeptide(L)'
;MEKIKISIVTICYNSGSTIEDTIKSVLSQNYPNLDYVIIDGASTDDTMNIVNRYRDKFSVVVSEKDGGISDAFNKGIANSSGEVICFMNSDDVMLPGALDAIAQAYDGKHDIYCGNVLLENPNTGFKCREVPSVNFPIVPVLCHVAHQGMFITKKAYNHFGGYDTNVRYPMDLDFLMRASRKGATFKHVDYDIACFRAGGTTSNNIFKKKKDYLYIVRKNGGNAIQAYYFYYFLVMTQFVKRILNIFGENFSQKLRYKYSK
;
A
#
# COMPACT_ATOMS: atom_id res chain seq x y z
N MET A 1 -1.40 22.66 -19.78
CA MET A 1 -0.78 21.33 -19.90
C MET A 1 -1.84 20.30 -19.56
N GLU A 2 -1.95 19.27 -20.35
CA GLU A 2 -2.84 18.14 -20.06
C GLU A 2 -2.37 17.46 -18.77
N LYS A 3 -3.31 17.17 -17.86
CA LYS A 3 -2.96 16.48 -16.61
C LYS A 3 -2.57 15.02 -16.94
N ILE A 4 -1.52 14.50 -16.30
CA ILE A 4 -1.07 13.12 -16.45
C ILE A 4 -2.21 12.13 -16.18
N LYS A 5 -2.18 10.97 -16.82
CA LYS A 5 -3.13 9.91 -16.55
C LYS A 5 -2.72 9.14 -15.29
N ILE A 6 -3.60 9.08 -14.30
CA ILE A 6 -3.36 8.39 -13.03
C ILE A 6 -4.27 7.17 -12.95
N SER A 7 -3.70 5.98 -12.77
CA SER A 7 -4.47 4.78 -12.45
C SER A 7 -4.59 4.61 -10.95
N ILE A 8 -5.82 4.49 -10.47
CA ILE A 8 -6.11 3.99 -9.13
C ILE A 8 -6.66 2.58 -9.28
N VAL A 9 -6.07 1.65 -8.53
CA VAL A 9 -6.49 0.25 -8.53
C VAL A 9 -7.04 -0.10 -7.16
N THR A 10 -8.31 -0.43 -7.09
CA THR A 10 -8.90 -0.98 -5.86
C THR A 10 -8.95 -2.50 -5.95
N ILE A 11 -8.31 -3.14 -4.97
CA ILE A 11 -8.33 -4.59 -4.80
C ILE A 11 -9.34 -4.93 -3.72
N CYS A 12 -10.22 -5.89 -3.99
CA CYS A 12 -11.25 -6.29 -3.06
C CYS A 12 -11.47 -7.81 -3.04
N TYR A 13 -11.83 -8.29 -1.86
CA TYR A 13 -12.35 -9.65 -1.64
C TYR A 13 -13.23 -9.64 -0.39
N ASN A 14 -14.52 -9.93 -0.56
CA ASN A 14 -15.53 -9.90 0.49
C ASN A 14 -15.49 -8.58 1.30
N SER A 15 -15.60 -7.46 0.60
CA SER A 15 -15.42 -6.10 1.13
C SER A 15 -16.71 -5.27 1.09
N GLY A 16 -17.88 -5.91 1.06
CA GLY A 16 -19.17 -5.25 0.92
C GLY A 16 -19.47 -4.19 1.98
N SER A 17 -18.84 -4.27 3.15
CA SER A 17 -19.02 -3.28 4.23
C SER A 17 -18.17 -2.01 4.08
N THR A 18 -17.16 -2.00 3.22
CA THR A 18 -16.14 -0.91 3.17
C THR A 18 -15.91 -0.34 1.79
N ILE A 19 -16.04 -1.16 0.74
CA ILE A 19 -15.65 -0.79 -0.62
C ILE A 19 -16.35 0.46 -1.15
N GLU A 20 -17.60 0.73 -0.72
CA GLU A 20 -18.33 1.90 -1.19
C GLU A 20 -17.67 3.21 -0.75
N ASP A 21 -17.17 3.27 0.48
CA ASP A 21 -16.43 4.42 1.00
C ASP A 21 -15.15 4.66 0.19
N THR A 22 -14.42 3.60 -0.13
CA THR A 22 -13.21 3.67 -0.98
C THR A 22 -13.57 4.21 -2.37
N ILE A 23 -14.58 3.65 -3.03
CA ILE A 23 -15.03 4.09 -4.36
C ILE A 23 -15.39 5.59 -4.33
N LYS A 24 -16.23 6.01 -3.38
CA LYS A 24 -16.63 7.40 -3.24
C LYS A 24 -15.45 8.34 -3.01
N SER A 25 -14.47 7.94 -2.21
CA SER A 25 -13.28 8.74 -1.91
C SER A 25 -12.40 8.98 -3.14
N VAL A 26 -12.25 7.98 -3.99
CA VAL A 26 -11.51 8.08 -5.26
C VAL A 26 -12.28 8.94 -6.27
N LEU A 27 -13.58 8.70 -6.44
CA LEU A 27 -14.41 9.46 -7.38
C LEU A 27 -14.55 10.94 -6.97
N SER A 28 -14.55 11.23 -5.67
CA SER A 28 -14.64 12.61 -5.15
C SER A 28 -13.43 13.47 -5.47
N GLN A 29 -12.30 12.87 -5.93
CA GLN A 29 -11.15 13.62 -6.40
C GLN A 29 -11.47 14.49 -7.64
N ASN A 30 -12.51 14.13 -8.40
CA ASN A 30 -12.91 14.80 -9.65
C ASN A 30 -11.73 15.03 -10.60
N TYR A 31 -10.78 14.08 -10.61
CA TYR A 31 -9.56 14.15 -11.42
C TYR A 31 -9.90 13.83 -12.89
N PRO A 32 -9.63 14.73 -13.85
CA PRO A 32 -10.16 14.61 -15.22
C PRO A 32 -9.56 13.45 -16.01
N ASN A 33 -8.33 13.02 -15.69
CA ASN A 33 -7.63 11.94 -16.39
C ASN A 33 -7.41 10.73 -15.47
N LEU A 34 -8.48 10.36 -14.75
CA LEU A 34 -8.50 9.19 -13.85
C LEU A 34 -8.76 7.91 -14.65
N ASP A 35 -7.93 6.92 -14.44
CA ASP A 35 -8.12 5.52 -14.86
C ASP A 35 -8.42 4.69 -13.62
N TYR A 36 -9.70 4.38 -13.38
CA TYR A 36 -10.09 3.67 -12.16
C TYR A 36 -10.36 2.18 -12.47
N VAL A 37 -9.56 1.31 -11.87
CA VAL A 37 -9.56 -0.14 -12.08
C VAL A 37 -10.01 -0.85 -10.80
N ILE A 38 -10.91 -1.83 -10.94
CA ILE A 38 -11.34 -2.72 -9.85
C ILE A 38 -10.84 -4.13 -10.15
N ILE A 39 -10.17 -4.75 -9.16
CA ILE A 39 -9.76 -6.15 -9.19
C ILE A 39 -10.40 -6.87 -8.00
N ASP A 40 -11.36 -7.70 -8.28
CA ASP A 40 -12.10 -8.50 -7.31
C ASP A 40 -11.63 -9.96 -7.33
N GLY A 41 -11.31 -10.51 -6.18
CA GLY A 41 -10.85 -11.89 -5.97
C GLY A 41 -11.96 -12.94 -5.98
N ALA A 42 -13.04 -12.74 -6.76
CA ALA A 42 -14.27 -13.55 -6.79
C ALA A 42 -15.02 -13.49 -5.45
N SER A 43 -15.38 -12.29 -5.02
CA SER A 43 -16.21 -12.07 -3.83
C SER A 43 -17.56 -12.79 -3.91
N THR A 44 -18.02 -13.26 -2.74
CA THR A 44 -19.29 -13.98 -2.58
C THR A 44 -20.32 -13.21 -1.75
N ASP A 45 -19.91 -12.06 -1.21
CA ASP A 45 -20.77 -11.13 -0.46
C ASP A 45 -21.34 -10.03 -1.39
N ASP A 46 -21.81 -8.93 -0.82
CA ASP A 46 -22.44 -7.83 -1.58
C ASP A 46 -21.41 -6.92 -2.32
N THR A 47 -20.10 -7.25 -2.30
CA THR A 47 -19.03 -6.44 -2.91
C THR A 47 -19.34 -6.10 -4.36
N MET A 48 -19.62 -7.11 -5.19
CA MET A 48 -19.83 -6.89 -6.63
C MET A 48 -21.15 -6.19 -6.94
N ASN A 49 -22.19 -6.34 -6.13
CA ASN A 49 -23.42 -5.57 -6.25
C ASN A 49 -23.15 -4.08 -6.03
N ILE A 50 -22.29 -3.75 -5.06
CA ILE A 50 -21.86 -2.37 -4.81
C ILE A 50 -21.04 -1.84 -5.98
N VAL A 51 -20.02 -2.58 -6.43
CA VAL A 51 -19.18 -2.21 -7.58
C VAL A 51 -20.05 -1.91 -8.82
N ASN A 52 -21.03 -2.78 -9.10
CA ASN A 52 -21.90 -2.64 -10.27
C ASN A 52 -22.76 -1.36 -10.24
N ARG A 53 -23.06 -0.78 -9.08
CA ARG A 53 -23.75 0.52 -8.98
C ARG A 53 -22.92 1.69 -9.55
N TYR A 54 -21.61 1.53 -9.61
CA TYR A 54 -20.64 2.54 -10.11
C TYR A 54 -19.95 2.09 -11.41
N ARG A 55 -20.52 1.07 -12.13
CA ARG A 55 -19.84 0.42 -13.25
C ARG A 55 -19.38 1.37 -14.35
N ASP A 56 -20.13 2.43 -14.60
CA ASP A 56 -19.84 3.47 -15.59
C ASP A 56 -18.67 4.38 -15.22
N LYS A 57 -18.20 4.33 -13.98
CA LYS A 57 -17.07 5.11 -13.44
C LYS A 57 -15.73 4.37 -13.51
N PHE A 58 -15.74 3.09 -13.83
CA PHE A 58 -14.53 2.27 -13.89
C PHE A 58 -14.11 2.03 -15.33
N SER A 59 -12.82 2.18 -15.60
CA SER A 59 -12.21 1.82 -16.88
C SER A 59 -12.24 0.31 -17.07
N VAL A 60 -11.88 -0.43 -16.01
CA VAL A 60 -11.81 -1.90 -16.02
C VAL A 60 -12.37 -2.45 -14.70
N VAL A 61 -13.13 -3.53 -14.79
CA VAL A 61 -13.54 -4.35 -13.64
C VAL A 61 -13.24 -5.80 -14.00
N VAL A 62 -12.37 -6.42 -13.20
CA VAL A 62 -12.05 -7.86 -13.28
C VAL A 62 -12.55 -8.51 -12.00
N SER A 63 -13.36 -9.56 -12.13
CA SER A 63 -13.83 -10.37 -10.99
C SER A 63 -13.55 -11.83 -11.30
N GLU A 64 -12.49 -12.35 -10.71
CA GLU A 64 -12.06 -13.73 -10.88
C GLU A 64 -11.19 -14.17 -9.70
N LYS A 65 -11.12 -15.47 -9.45
CA LYS A 65 -10.27 -16.01 -8.40
C LYS A 65 -8.81 -15.66 -8.67
N ASP A 66 -8.13 -15.18 -7.64
CA ASP A 66 -6.71 -14.86 -7.68
C ASP A 66 -5.85 -15.89 -6.92
N GLY A 67 -4.53 -15.83 -7.15
CA GLY A 67 -3.50 -16.59 -6.45
C GLY A 67 -3.04 -15.95 -5.13
N GLY A 68 -3.75 -14.95 -4.63
CA GLY A 68 -3.42 -14.14 -3.46
C GLY A 68 -3.15 -12.68 -3.81
N ILE A 69 -2.92 -11.86 -2.78
CA ILE A 69 -2.86 -10.40 -2.91
C ILE A 69 -1.83 -9.92 -3.95
N SER A 70 -0.65 -10.56 -4.03
CA SER A 70 0.38 -10.19 -5.01
C SER A 70 -0.08 -10.43 -6.46
N ASP A 71 -0.88 -11.49 -6.70
CA ASP A 71 -1.46 -11.76 -8.01
C ASP A 71 -2.52 -10.71 -8.36
N ALA A 72 -3.39 -10.36 -7.43
CA ALA A 72 -4.39 -9.31 -7.60
C ALA A 72 -3.73 -7.95 -7.93
N PHE A 73 -2.63 -7.58 -7.25
CA PHE A 73 -1.85 -6.38 -7.56
C PHE A 73 -1.25 -6.44 -8.97
N ASN A 74 -0.69 -7.59 -9.38
CA ASN A 74 -0.15 -7.76 -10.74
C ASN A 74 -1.25 -7.66 -11.81
N LYS A 75 -2.44 -8.20 -11.56
CA LYS A 75 -3.61 -8.00 -12.44
C LYS A 75 -3.98 -6.51 -12.52
N GLY A 76 -3.90 -5.79 -11.41
CA GLY A 76 -4.10 -4.35 -11.36
C GLY A 76 -3.11 -3.59 -12.24
N ILE A 77 -1.80 -3.91 -12.14
CA ILE A 77 -0.77 -3.30 -13.01
C ILE A 77 -1.06 -3.59 -14.50
N ALA A 78 -1.40 -4.82 -14.81
CA ALA A 78 -1.66 -5.24 -16.21
C ALA A 78 -2.86 -4.52 -16.83
N ASN A 79 -3.90 -4.24 -16.03
CA ASN A 79 -5.13 -3.59 -16.46
C ASN A 79 -5.12 -2.06 -16.34
N SER A 80 -4.02 -1.47 -15.84
CA SER A 80 -3.86 -0.01 -15.70
C SER A 80 -3.27 0.61 -16.95
N SER A 81 -3.73 1.80 -17.30
CA SER A 81 -3.28 2.55 -18.48
C SER A 81 -2.61 3.89 -18.13
N GLY A 82 -2.58 4.28 -16.85
CA GLY A 82 -1.99 5.52 -16.37
C GLY A 82 -0.46 5.54 -16.40
N GLU A 83 0.11 6.73 -16.39
CA GLU A 83 1.54 6.97 -16.28
C GLU A 83 2.07 6.59 -14.90
N VAL A 84 1.25 6.79 -13.88
CA VAL A 84 1.49 6.34 -12.50
C VAL A 84 0.31 5.51 -12.02
N ILE A 85 0.59 4.52 -11.18
CA ILE A 85 -0.37 3.57 -10.64
C ILE A 85 -0.28 3.60 -9.11
N CYS A 86 -1.42 3.75 -8.44
CA CYS A 86 -1.53 3.65 -6.99
C CYS A 86 -2.57 2.59 -6.63
N PHE A 87 -2.26 1.81 -5.60
CA PHE A 87 -3.17 0.82 -5.04
C PHE A 87 -3.89 1.38 -3.81
N MET A 88 -5.21 1.36 -3.88
CA MET A 88 -6.11 1.73 -2.79
C MET A 88 -6.93 0.50 -2.42
N ASN A 89 -6.67 -0.12 -1.27
CA ASN A 89 -7.44 -1.27 -0.84
C ASN A 89 -8.90 -0.88 -0.54
N SER A 90 -9.77 -1.86 -0.55
CA SER A 90 -11.22 -1.67 -0.41
C SER A 90 -11.71 -1.23 0.99
N ASP A 91 -10.80 -1.04 1.94
CA ASP A 91 -11.03 -0.53 3.30
C ASP A 91 -10.31 0.79 3.59
N ASP A 92 -9.57 1.33 2.62
CA ASP A 92 -8.84 2.58 2.70
C ASP A 92 -9.62 3.74 2.05
N VAL A 93 -9.30 4.97 2.45
CA VAL A 93 -9.95 6.18 1.96
C VAL A 93 -8.91 7.15 1.40
N MET A 94 -9.11 7.58 0.15
CA MET A 94 -8.28 8.62 -0.45
C MET A 94 -8.68 10.01 0.08
N LEU A 95 -7.70 10.82 0.45
CA LEU A 95 -7.94 12.15 1.01
C LEU A 95 -8.15 13.21 -0.09
N PRO A 96 -8.95 14.25 0.16
CA PRO A 96 -9.23 15.29 -0.84
C PRO A 96 -7.96 15.93 -1.40
N GLY A 97 -7.90 16.15 -2.73
CA GLY A 97 -6.77 16.80 -3.41
C GLY A 97 -5.54 15.91 -3.64
N ALA A 98 -5.59 14.63 -3.23
CA ALA A 98 -4.46 13.70 -3.35
C ALA A 98 -3.98 13.55 -4.81
N LEU A 99 -4.89 13.36 -5.76
CA LEU A 99 -4.51 13.18 -7.17
C LEU A 99 -3.94 14.46 -7.79
N ASP A 100 -4.45 15.63 -7.40
CA ASP A 100 -3.89 16.90 -7.86
C ASP A 100 -2.49 17.15 -7.29
N ALA A 101 -2.25 16.81 -6.02
CA ALA A 101 -0.93 16.92 -5.40
C ALA A 101 0.11 16.03 -6.11
N ILE A 102 -0.25 14.81 -6.45
CA ILE A 102 0.62 13.91 -7.22
C ILE A 102 0.85 14.42 -8.64
N ALA A 103 -0.18 14.89 -9.32
CA ALA A 103 -0.05 15.44 -10.67
C ALA A 103 0.86 16.68 -10.70
N GLN A 104 0.80 17.55 -9.70
CA GLN A 104 1.69 18.70 -9.56
C GLN A 104 3.15 18.28 -9.25
N ALA A 105 3.32 17.24 -8.46
CA ALA A 105 4.64 16.72 -8.10
C ALA A 105 5.31 15.93 -9.22
N TYR A 106 4.52 15.38 -10.15
CA TYR A 106 5.02 14.54 -11.23
C TYR A 106 5.92 15.35 -12.18
N ASP A 107 7.15 14.87 -12.35
CA ASP A 107 8.17 15.52 -13.18
C ASP A 107 8.71 14.61 -14.30
N GLY A 108 8.20 13.38 -14.39
CA GLY A 108 8.63 12.37 -15.36
C GLY A 108 10.06 11.83 -15.14
N LYS A 109 10.72 12.23 -14.05
CA LYS A 109 12.12 11.87 -13.74
C LYS A 109 12.23 10.81 -12.63
N HIS A 110 11.28 10.79 -11.71
CA HIS A 110 11.28 9.84 -10.61
C HIS A 110 10.43 8.61 -10.96
N ASP A 111 10.83 7.47 -10.43
CA ASP A 111 10.15 6.19 -10.63
C ASP A 111 8.97 6.02 -9.67
N ILE A 112 9.10 6.54 -8.44
CA ILE A 112 8.15 6.35 -7.34
C ILE A 112 7.93 7.69 -6.63
N TYR A 113 6.67 8.11 -6.57
CA TYR A 113 6.21 9.29 -5.82
C TYR A 113 5.51 8.82 -4.56
N CYS A 114 5.97 9.26 -3.39
CA CYS A 114 5.48 8.81 -2.09
C CYS A 114 4.87 9.97 -1.32
N GLY A 115 3.57 9.94 -1.08
CA GLY A 115 2.90 10.87 -0.18
C GLY A 115 2.71 10.28 1.23
N ASN A 116 2.30 11.11 2.17
CA ASN A 116 2.04 10.70 3.54
C ASN A 116 0.72 9.93 3.63
N VAL A 117 0.60 9.06 4.64
CA VAL A 117 -0.63 8.32 4.93
C VAL A 117 -1.04 8.59 6.37
N LEU A 118 -2.31 8.90 6.60
CA LEU A 118 -2.86 8.99 7.94
C LEU A 118 -3.27 7.60 8.40
N LEU A 119 -2.75 7.19 9.54
CA LEU A 119 -3.24 6.01 10.24
C LEU A 119 -4.32 6.44 11.22
N GLU A 120 -5.50 5.83 11.10
CA GLU A 120 -6.60 6.02 12.04
C GLU A 120 -6.95 4.71 12.72
N ASN A 121 -7.04 4.72 14.05
CA ASN A 121 -7.61 3.61 14.80
C ASN A 121 -9.03 3.99 15.22
N PRO A 122 -10.06 3.42 14.59
CA PRO A 122 -11.46 3.77 14.87
C PRO A 122 -11.89 3.42 16.31
N ASN A 123 -11.24 2.43 16.94
CA ASN A 123 -11.59 2.00 18.30
C ASN A 123 -11.09 2.98 19.38
N THR A 124 -9.97 3.66 19.13
CA THR A 124 -9.33 4.56 20.12
C THR A 124 -9.39 6.03 19.72
N GLY A 125 -9.82 6.35 18.50
CA GLY A 125 -9.77 7.69 17.91
C GLY A 125 -8.35 8.20 17.67
N PHE A 126 -7.33 7.35 17.81
CA PHE A 126 -5.94 7.73 17.59
C PHE A 126 -5.68 7.96 16.11
N LYS A 127 -5.02 9.09 15.81
CA LYS A 127 -4.58 9.44 14.45
C LYS A 127 -3.11 9.82 14.47
N CYS A 128 -2.37 9.37 13.47
CA CYS A 128 -1.01 9.82 13.23
C CYS A 128 -0.71 9.88 11.74
N ARG A 129 0.25 10.72 11.38
CA ARG A 129 0.78 10.80 10.02
C ARG A 129 1.98 9.88 9.90
N GLU A 130 1.96 8.99 8.93
CA GLU A 130 3.11 8.19 8.54
C GLU A 130 3.77 8.81 7.31
N VAL A 131 5.04 9.19 7.47
CA VAL A 131 5.87 9.69 6.39
C VAL A 131 6.60 8.51 5.77
N PRO A 132 6.51 8.30 4.44
CA PRO A 132 7.09 7.13 3.79
C PRO A 132 8.61 7.18 3.79
N SER A 133 9.24 6.01 3.87
CA SER A 133 10.67 5.86 3.59
C SER A 133 10.91 5.99 2.08
N VAL A 134 12.02 6.65 1.72
CA VAL A 134 12.49 6.80 0.34
C VAL A 134 13.82 6.09 0.10
N ASN A 135 14.28 5.31 1.07
CA ASN A 135 15.47 4.48 0.98
C ASN A 135 15.22 3.14 1.68
N PHE A 136 15.60 2.04 1.03
CA PHE A 136 15.35 0.69 1.50
C PHE A 136 16.66 -0.10 1.55
N PRO A 137 17.34 -0.12 2.71
CA PRO A 137 18.57 -0.90 2.89
C PRO A 137 18.28 -2.42 2.85
N ILE A 138 19.34 -3.23 2.80
CA ILE A 138 19.25 -4.71 2.81
C ILE A 138 18.47 -5.23 4.02
N VAL A 139 18.62 -4.56 5.16
CA VAL A 139 17.86 -4.83 6.39
C VAL A 139 16.98 -3.62 6.69
N PRO A 140 15.73 -3.61 6.22
CA PRO A 140 14.87 -2.43 6.24
C PRO A 140 14.16 -2.24 7.59
N VAL A 141 14.91 -2.32 8.69
CA VAL A 141 14.40 -1.96 10.01
C VAL A 141 14.02 -0.47 10.02
N LEU A 142 12.90 -0.10 10.59
CA LEU A 142 12.40 1.28 10.62
C LEU A 142 12.01 1.89 9.26
N CYS A 143 11.91 1.09 8.19
CA CYS A 143 11.32 1.57 6.94
C CYS A 143 9.79 1.57 7.04
N HIS A 144 9.20 2.72 6.73
CA HIS A 144 7.74 2.87 6.64
C HIS A 144 7.30 2.66 5.21
N VAL A 145 6.38 1.73 5.03
CA VAL A 145 5.77 1.38 3.74
C VAL A 145 4.26 1.47 3.89
N ALA A 146 3.68 2.40 3.17
CA ALA A 146 2.24 2.53 3.06
C ALA A 146 1.90 2.62 1.56
N HIS A 147 1.55 1.49 0.96
CA HIS A 147 1.31 1.41 -0.49
C HIS A 147 0.20 2.36 -0.96
N GLN A 148 -0.73 2.73 -0.09
CA GLN A 148 -1.80 3.68 -0.37
C GLN A 148 -1.28 5.10 -0.67
N GLY A 149 -0.08 5.43 -0.20
CA GLY A 149 0.61 6.70 -0.49
C GLY A 149 1.59 6.62 -1.66
N MET A 150 1.71 5.46 -2.33
CA MET A 150 2.73 5.25 -3.36
C MET A 150 2.14 5.25 -4.76
N PHE A 151 2.65 6.16 -5.59
CA PHE A 151 2.36 6.26 -7.02
C PHE A 151 3.60 5.84 -7.79
N ILE A 152 3.55 4.65 -8.36
CA ILE A 152 4.67 4.01 -9.05
C ILE A 152 4.45 4.15 -10.54
N THR A 153 5.46 4.62 -11.28
CA THR A 153 5.32 4.78 -12.72
C THR A 153 5.16 3.42 -13.41
N LYS A 154 4.38 3.38 -14.48
CA LYS A 154 4.25 2.17 -15.31
C LYS A 154 5.62 1.74 -15.86
N LYS A 155 6.49 2.73 -16.17
CA LYS A 155 7.87 2.48 -16.57
C LYS A 155 8.67 1.76 -15.48
N ALA A 156 8.50 2.14 -14.21
CA ALA A 156 9.16 1.48 -13.09
C ALA A 156 8.69 0.03 -12.93
N TYR A 157 7.38 -0.25 -13.05
CA TYR A 157 6.89 -1.63 -13.04
C TYR A 157 7.45 -2.46 -14.20
N ASN A 158 7.55 -1.89 -15.40
CA ASN A 158 8.13 -2.58 -16.55
C ASN A 158 9.64 -2.87 -16.35
N HIS A 159 10.37 -1.96 -15.69
CA HIS A 159 11.81 -2.09 -15.47
C HIS A 159 12.16 -2.98 -14.28
N PHE A 160 11.48 -2.78 -13.14
CA PHE A 160 11.77 -3.50 -11.90
C PHE A 160 10.96 -4.79 -11.76
N GLY A 161 9.92 -4.99 -12.56
CA GLY A 161 8.96 -6.08 -12.49
C GLY A 161 7.83 -5.79 -11.49
N GLY A 162 6.76 -6.60 -11.54
CA GLY A 162 5.63 -6.52 -10.60
C GLY A 162 5.93 -7.07 -9.22
N TYR A 163 4.89 -7.47 -8.50
CA TYR A 163 4.98 -8.08 -7.16
C TYR A 163 5.30 -9.57 -7.25
N ASP A 164 6.14 -10.07 -6.35
CA ASP A 164 6.48 -11.50 -6.29
C ASP A 164 5.34 -12.30 -5.64
N THR A 165 4.74 -13.19 -6.40
CA THR A 165 3.63 -14.05 -5.95
C THR A 165 4.04 -15.09 -4.89
N ASN A 166 5.35 -15.32 -4.70
CA ASN A 166 5.87 -16.14 -3.60
C ASN A 166 5.91 -15.38 -2.26
N VAL A 167 5.72 -14.06 -2.27
CA VAL A 167 5.67 -13.20 -1.08
C VAL A 167 4.23 -12.81 -0.80
N ARG A 168 3.71 -13.28 0.34
CA ARG A 168 2.30 -13.08 0.66
C ARG A 168 2.00 -11.77 1.37
N TYR A 169 2.85 -11.38 2.33
CA TYR A 169 2.54 -10.25 3.22
C TYR A 169 3.38 -8.99 2.95
N PRO A 170 4.74 -9.03 3.01
CA PRO A 170 5.55 -7.84 2.80
C PRO A 170 5.93 -7.66 1.30
N MET A 171 4.97 -7.85 0.40
CA MET A 171 5.21 -7.82 -1.04
C MET A 171 5.58 -6.40 -1.54
N ASP A 172 4.99 -5.39 -0.93
CA ASP A 172 5.31 -3.98 -1.15
C ASP A 172 6.74 -3.66 -0.71
N LEU A 173 7.15 -4.14 0.47
CA LEU A 173 8.52 -4.01 0.94
C LEU A 173 9.51 -4.75 0.02
N ASP A 174 9.20 -5.97 -0.42
CA ASP A 174 10.03 -6.70 -1.40
C ASP A 174 10.22 -5.89 -2.69
N PHE A 175 9.13 -5.35 -3.23
CA PHE A 175 9.19 -4.52 -4.43
C PHE A 175 10.10 -3.30 -4.23
N LEU A 176 9.93 -2.56 -3.14
CA LEU A 176 10.68 -1.35 -2.86
C LEU A 176 12.17 -1.62 -2.59
N MET A 177 12.49 -2.70 -1.86
CA MET A 177 13.88 -3.14 -1.67
C MET A 177 14.52 -3.48 -3.01
N ARG A 178 13.84 -4.24 -3.86
CA ARG A 178 14.32 -4.65 -5.17
C ARG A 178 14.49 -3.45 -6.11
N ALA A 179 13.52 -2.56 -6.16
CA ALA A 179 13.57 -1.34 -6.96
C ALA A 179 14.71 -0.41 -6.51
N SER A 180 14.81 -0.14 -5.19
CA SER A 180 15.87 0.68 -4.61
C SER A 180 17.28 0.15 -4.94
N ARG A 181 17.48 -1.16 -4.87
CA ARG A 181 18.78 -1.79 -5.21
C ARG A 181 19.13 -1.70 -6.69
N LYS A 182 18.13 -1.60 -7.56
CA LYS A 182 18.31 -1.42 -9.01
C LYS A 182 18.37 0.06 -9.40
N GLY A 183 18.48 0.97 -8.44
CA GLY A 183 18.63 2.40 -8.66
C GLY A 183 17.34 3.17 -8.89
N ALA A 184 16.19 2.66 -8.41
CA ALA A 184 14.95 3.41 -8.47
C ALA A 184 15.08 4.77 -7.79
N THR A 185 14.48 5.77 -8.40
CA THR A 185 14.44 7.15 -7.90
C THR A 185 13.11 7.42 -7.20
N PHE A 186 13.21 8.01 -5.99
CA PHE A 186 12.07 8.30 -5.15
C PHE A 186 11.88 9.82 -4.97
N LYS A 187 10.62 10.26 -4.96
CA LYS A 187 10.26 11.63 -4.64
C LYS A 187 9.21 11.64 -3.53
N HIS A 188 9.54 12.25 -2.40
CA HIS A 188 8.56 12.50 -1.35
C HIS A 188 7.67 13.67 -1.76
N VAL A 189 6.36 13.49 -1.64
CA VAL A 189 5.32 14.50 -1.84
C VAL A 189 4.72 14.80 -0.48
N ASP A 190 5.02 15.97 0.08
CA ASP A 190 4.53 16.34 1.41
C ASP A 190 3.03 16.70 1.35
N TYR A 191 2.23 15.68 1.12
CA TYR A 191 0.77 15.74 1.08
C TYR A 191 0.18 14.47 1.67
N ASP A 192 -0.93 14.59 2.40
CA ASP A 192 -1.65 13.45 2.97
C ASP A 192 -2.54 12.82 1.89
N ILE A 193 -2.15 11.65 1.41
CA ILE A 193 -2.78 10.98 0.26
C ILE A 193 -3.98 10.14 0.66
N ALA A 194 -3.82 9.35 1.72
CA ALA A 194 -4.81 8.37 2.12
C ALA A 194 -4.95 8.29 3.64
N CYS A 195 -6.09 7.79 4.08
CA CYS A 195 -6.32 7.36 5.45
C CYS A 195 -6.43 5.84 5.48
N PHE A 196 -5.49 5.20 6.19
CA PHE A 196 -5.49 3.79 6.48
C PHE A 196 -6.22 3.52 7.80
N ARG A 197 -7.28 2.74 7.75
CA ARG A 197 -8.06 2.33 8.94
C ARG A 197 -7.44 1.08 9.56
N ALA A 198 -6.95 1.20 10.80
CA ALA A 198 -6.40 0.05 11.51
C ALA A 198 -7.50 -0.98 11.81
N GLY A 199 -7.29 -2.23 11.42
CA GLY A 199 -8.26 -3.32 11.66
C GLY A 199 -8.47 -4.27 10.47
N GLY A 200 -7.84 -4.00 9.33
CA GLY A 200 -7.93 -4.84 8.14
C GLY A 200 -7.41 -6.27 8.33
N THR A 201 -7.65 -7.11 7.32
CA THR A 201 -7.38 -8.57 7.30
C THR A 201 -5.89 -8.96 7.39
N THR A 202 -4.98 -7.99 7.40
CA THR A 202 -3.54 -8.29 7.51
C THR A 202 -3.25 -8.95 8.85
N SER A 203 -3.02 -10.26 8.82
CA SER A 203 -2.72 -11.06 10.02
C SER A 203 -1.61 -10.42 10.85
N ASN A 204 -1.93 -10.06 12.11
CA ASN A 204 -0.96 -9.58 13.09
C ASN A 204 0.03 -10.66 13.58
N ASN A 205 -0.09 -11.88 13.06
CA ASN A 205 0.75 -13.00 13.47
C ASN A 205 2.09 -12.97 12.73
N ILE A 206 3.10 -12.36 13.36
CA ILE A 206 4.47 -12.26 12.83
C ILE A 206 5.09 -13.63 12.53
N PHE A 207 4.70 -14.68 13.25
CA PHE A 207 5.25 -16.04 13.05
C PHE A 207 4.81 -16.63 11.71
N LYS A 208 3.59 -16.33 11.25
CA LYS A 208 3.12 -16.74 9.91
C LYS A 208 3.88 -16.04 8.78
N LYS A 209 4.47 -14.87 9.06
CA LYS A 209 5.21 -14.04 8.09
C LYS A 209 6.72 -14.35 8.06
N LYS A 210 7.21 -15.24 8.95
CA LYS A 210 8.65 -15.55 9.08
C LYS A 210 9.28 -15.90 7.73
N LYS A 211 8.66 -16.84 7.01
CA LYS A 211 9.17 -17.34 5.72
C LYS A 211 9.36 -16.18 4.73
N ASP A 212 8.38 -15.30 4.62
CA ASP A 212 8.40 -14.18 3.69
C ASP A 212 9.51 -13.18 4.06
N TYR A 213 9.63 -12.80 5.35
CA TYR A 213 10.68 -11.85 5.79
C TYR A 213 12.10 -12.42 5.59
N LEU A 214 12.31 -13.70 5.88
CA LEU A 214 13.61 -14.32 5.60
C LEU A 214 13.90 -14.39 4.10
N TYR A 215 12.89 -14.69 3.30
CA TYR A 215 12.99 -14.79 1.86
C TYR A 215 13.34 -13.44 1.22
N ILE A 216 12.60 -12.36 1.54
CA ILE A 216 12.81 -11.05 0.91
C ILE A 216 14.20 -10.49 1.18
N VAL A 217 14.73 -10.62 2.42
CA VAL A 217 16.09 -10.14 2.73
C VAL A 217 17.13 -10.92 1.92
N ARG A 218 17.02 -12.24 1.87
CA ARG A 218 17.97 -13.10 1.13
C ARG A 218 17.88 -12.86 -0.39
N LYS A 219 16.69 -12.79 -0.94
CA LYS A 219 16.45 -12.50 -2.36
C LYS A 219 17.04 -11.16 -2.77
N ASN A 220 16.98 -10.16 -1.90
CA ASN A 220 17.53 -8.83 -2.13
C ASN A 220 19.02 -8.70 -1.76
N GLY A 221 19.77 -9.81 -1.68
CA GLY A 221 21.23 -9.85 -1.52
C GLY A 221 21.72 -9.84 -0.08
N GLY A 222 20.83 -9.97 0.91
CA GLY A 222 21.21 -10.19 2.30
C GLY A 222 21.62 -11.62 2.58
N ASN A 223 22.42 -11.82 3.61
CA ASN A 223 22.80 -13.16 4.11
C ASN A 223 21.79 -13.68 5.16
N ALA A 224 21.98 -14.92 5.60
CA ALA A 224 21.10 -15.55 6.59
C ALA A 224 21.08 -14.80 7.92
N ILE A 225 22.23 -14.31 8.40
CA ILE A 225 22.33 -13.55 9.68
C ILE A 225 21.49 -12.28 9.59
N GLN A 226 21.61 -11.53 8.51
CA GLN A 226 20.82 -10.30 8.27
C GLN A 226 19.32 -10.58 8.19
N ALA A 227 18.93 -11.67 7.53
CA ALA A 227 17.53 -12.08 7.43
C ALA A 227 16.93 -12.42 8.80
N TYR A 228 17.67 -13.22 9.61
CA TYR A 228 17.25 -13.53 10.97
C TYR A 228 17.26 -12.32 11.88
N TYR A 229 18.27 -11.44 11.79
CA TYR A 229 18.30 -10.17 12.53
C TYR A 229 17.05 -9.34 12.25
N PHE A 230 16.70 -9.13 10.98
CA PHE A 230 15.50 -8.41 10.60
C PHE A 230 14.23 -9.05 11.17
N TYR A 231 14.08 -10.35 11.01
CA TYR A 231 12.91 -11.06 11.54
C TYR A 231 12.78 -10.93 13.07
N TYR A 232 13.88 -11.15 13.82
CA TYR A 232 13.84 -11.03 15.28
C TYR A 232 13.65 -9.60 15.74
N PHE A 233 14.17 -8.61 15.02
CA PHE A 233 13.84 -7.21 15.27
C PHE A 233 12.33 -6.96 15.19
N LEU A 234 11.65 -7.46 14.15
CA LEU A 234 10.20 -7.36 14.02
C LEU A 234 9.45 -8.12 15.13
N VAL A 235 9.93 -9.29 15.54
CA VAL A 235 9.36 -10.03 16.69
C VAL A 235 9.47 -9.21 17.97
N MET A 236 10.63 -8.61 18.24
CA MET A 236 10.85 -7.76 19.41
C MET A 236 9.96 -6.53 19.40
N THR A 237 9.80 -5.86 18.25
CA THR A 237 8.88 -4.70 18.14
C THR A 237 7.44 -5.10 18.45
N GLN A 238 6.98 -6.28 18.00
CA GLN A 238 5.65 -6.80 18.33
C GLN A 238 5.51 -7.15 19.82
N PHE A 239 6.55 -7.70 20.42
CA PHE A 239 6.57 -7.99 21.85
C PHE A 239 6.47 -6.73 22.70
N VAL A 240 7.29 -5.70 22.39
CA VAL A 240 7.23 -4.39 23.04
C VAL A 240 5.84 -3.77 22.87
N LYS A 241 5.26 -3.85 21.66
CA LYS A 241 3.88 -3.39 21.41
C LYS A 241 2.87 -4.07 22.34
N ARG A 242 2.97 -5.39 22.52
CA ARG A 242 2.07 -6.14 23.41
C ARG A 242 2.21 -5.70 24.86
N ILE A 243 3.44 -5.50 25.35
CA ILE A 243 3.68 -4.98 26.72
C ILE A 243 3.07 -3.59 26.88
N LEU A 244 3.32 -2.69 25.93
CA LEU A 244 2.78 -1.34 25.98
C LEU A 244 1.25 -1.31 25.94
N ASN A 245 0.62 -2.24 25.23
CA ASN A 245 -0.84 -2.37 25.17
C ASN A 245 -1.47 -2.79 26.52
N ILE A 246 -0.71 -3.38 27.45
CA ILE A 246 -1.17 -3.67 28.81
C ILE A 246 -1.50 -2.35 29.54
N PHE A 247 -0.77 -1.27 29.23
CA PHE A 247 -1.01 0.07 29.78
C PHE A 247 -2.08 0.86 29.01
N GLY A 248 -2.75 0.23 28.07
CA GLY A 248 -3.79 0.81 27.21
C GLY A 248 -3.29 1.06 25.78
N GLU A 249 -4.15 0.72 24.82
CA GLU A 249 -3.81 0.81 23.39
C GLU A 249 -3.50 2.24 22.97
N ASN A 250 -4.24 3.23 23.48
CA ASN A 250 -4.04 4.64 23.20
C ASN A 250 -2.66 5.14 23.70
N PHE A 251 -2.24 4.70 24.91
CA PHE A 251 -0.93 5.01 25.46
C PHE A 251 0.19 4.41 24.59
N SER A 252 0.05 3.13 24.23
CA SER A 252 0.98 2.41 23.37
C SER A 252 1.14 3.10 22.00
N GLN A 253 0.05 3.53 21.39
CA GLN A 253 0.06 4.23 20.10
C GLN A 253 0.75 5.59 20.23
N LYS A 254 0.38 6.42 21.20
CA LYS A 254 1.03 7.73 21.44
C LYS A 254 2.54 7.62 21.65
N LEU A 255 2.99 6.62 22.39
CA LEU A 255 4.42 6.44 22.67
C LEU A 255 5.19 6.05 21.40
N ARG A 256 4.69 5.08 20.64
CA ARG A 256 5.35 4.61 19.41
C ARG A 256 5.51 5.70 18.37
N TYR A 257 4.45 6.47 18.13
CA TYR A 257 4.43 7.51 17.09
C TYR A 257 5.04 8.85 17.54
N LYS A 258 5.26 9.06 18.83
CA LYS A 258 6.01 10.22 19.33
C LYS A 258 7.50 10.16 18.97
N TYR A 259 8.05 8.95 18.82
CA TYR A 259 9.46 8.68 18.55
C TYR A 259 9.75 8.21 17.12
N SER A 260 8.74 8.17 16.26
CA SER A 260 8.87 7.82 14.84
C SER A 260 8.95 9.04 13.91
N LYS A 261 9.29 10.20 14.48
CA LYS A 261 9.53 11.44 13.73
C LYS A 261 10.98 11.55 13.32
#